data_52e9759069531cbf00e7b3d46bf20f5c
#
_entry.id   52e9759069531cbf00e7b3d46bf20f5c
#
_cell.length_a   1.000
_cell.length_b   1.000
_cell.length_c   1.000
_cell.angle_alpha   90.00
_cell.angle_beta   90.00
_cell.angle_gamma   90.00
#
_symmetry.space_group_name_H-M   'P 1'
#
loop_
_entity.id
_entity.type
_entity.pdbx_description
1 polymer ?
#
loop_
_entity_poly.entity_id
_entity_poly.type
_entity_poly.pdbx_seq_one_letter_code
_entity_poly.pdbx_strand_id
1 'polypeptide(L)'
;MALSAALIAVPSTASAAAVTLPPVHAGFDYQIGGAYTPPAGVTVVSRDRGAAPAAGLYNICYVNAFQVQPGEEDDWDSDLLLRDANGKVVIDEDWGEALLDLRTDAKRKRVAAKVNGWIDGCKAKGYQAIEPDNYDSYTRSKKLLTASNAQAYIRLLSTHAHAQGVAIAQKNTSELAGSRVANGLDFAVAEECGTWDECGDYTAAFGNNVIVIEYTASGLKKACSGWGTKLSIVQRDVDVSPKGASGYVRKTC
;
A
#
# COMPACT_ATOMS: atom_id res chain seq x y z
N MET A 1 11.82 14.11 -62.26
CA MET A 1 12.39 13.97 -60.94
C MET A 1 11.27 14.14 -59.92
N ALA A 2 10.79 13.05 -59.31
CA ALA A 2 9.76 13.12 -58.27
C ALA A 2 10.41 13.12 -56.91
N LEU A 3 10.22 14.20 -56.12
CA LEU A 3 10.65 14.25 -54.72
C LEU A 3 9.63 13.45 -53.85
N SER A 4 10.08 12.35 -53.29
CA SER A 4 9.34 11.66 -52.23
C SER A 4 9.61 12.35 -50.90
N ALA A 5 8.58 12.97 -50.32
CA ALA A 5 8.64 13.50 -48.94
C ALA A 5 8.40 12.33 -47.97
N ALA A 6 9.42 12.02 -47.17
CA ALA A 6 9.31 11.06 -46.06
C ALA A 6 8.60 11.74 -44.88
N LEU A 7 7.40 11.26 -44.50
CA LEU A 7 6.77 11.67 -43.23
C LEU A 7 7.53 11.03 -42.07
N ILE A 8 8.14 11.85 -41.25
CA ILE A 8 8.73 11.42 -39.97
C ILE A 8 7.58 11.35 -38.94
N ALA A 9 7.19 10.13 -38.56
CA ALA A 9 6.25 9.92 -37.46
C ALA A 9 6.94 10.31 -36.13
N VAL A 10 6.47 11.36 -35.48
CA VAL A 10 6.89 11.74 -34.13
C VAL A 10 6.20 10.78 -33.15
N PRO A 11 6.93 10.05 -32.30
CA PRO A 11 6.30 9.20 -31.29
C PRO A 11 5.50 10.08 -30.34
N SER A 12 4.20 9.83 -30.22
CA SER A 12 3.34 10.43 -29.20
C SER A 12 3.76 9.90 -27.85
N THR A 13 4.34 10.75 -27.01
CA THR A 13 4.53 10.42 -25.58
C THR A 13 3.15 10.38 -24.94
N ALA A 14 2.64 9.18 -24.64
CA ALA A 14 1.45 9.04 -23.83
C ALA A 14 1.72 9.72 -22.48
N SER A 15 1.00 10.80 -22.18
CA SER A 15 1.00 11.40 -20.84
C SER A 15 0.46 10.36 -19.87
N ALA A 16 1.20 10.11 -18.78
CA ALA A 16 0.68 9.28 -17.69
C ALA A 16 -0.67 9.85 -17.26
N ALA A 17 -1.68 8.99 -17.13
CA ALA A 17 -3.00 9.42 -16.69
C ALA A 17 -2.87 10.03 -15.28
N ALA A 18 -3.46 11.21 -15.08
CA ALA A 18 -3.46 11.84 -13.76
C ALA A 18 -4.20 10.95 -12.77
N VAL A 19 -3.52 10.57 -11.67
CA VAL A 19 -4.13 9.78 -10.60
C VAL A 19 -5.03 10.67 -9.73
N THR A 20 -6.12 10.09 -9.21
CA THR A 20 -6.98 10.75 -8.24
C THR A 20 -6.55 10.32 -6.83
N LEU A 21 -6.20 11.28 -5.98
CA LEU A 21 -5.82 11.02 -4.59
C LEU A 21 -7.06 10.86 -3.70
N PRO A 22 -6.94 10.14 -2.56
CA PRO A 22 -7.99 10.14 -1.56
C PRO A 22 -8.21 11.57 -1.03
N PRO A 23 -9.46 11.97 -0.77
CA PRO A 23 -9.74 13.26 -0.16
C PRO A 23 -9.03 13.38 1.21
N VAL A 24 -8.40 14.51 1.46
CA VAL A 24 -7.76 14.78 2.76
C VAL A 24 -8.81 14.93 3.86
N HIS A 25 -8.46 14.55 5.09
CA HIS A 25 -9.35 14.64 6.25
C HIS A 25 -10.73 14.01 6.00
N ALA A 26 -10.72 12.88 5.29
CA ALA A 26 -11.94 12.14 4.96
C ALA A 26 -12.39 11.24 6.13
N GLY A 27 -13.68 10.98 6.23
CA GLY A 27 -14.17 9.86 7.02
C GLY A 27 -13.64 8.56 6.40
N PHE A 28 -12.74 7.88 7.11
CA PHE A 28 -12.06 6.68 6.65
C PHE A 28 -12.53 5.43 7.40
N ASP A 29 -12.60 4.29 6.70
CA ASP A 29 -12.83 2.98 7.31
C ASP A 29 -11.86 1.93 6.75
N TYR A 30 -11.22 1.18 7.63
CA TYR A 30 -10.27 0.14 7.31
C TYR A 30 -10.91 -1.23 7.42
N GLN A 31 -11.15 -1.90 6.29
CA GLN A 31 -11.96 -3.12 6.17
C GLN A 31 -11.19 -4.29 5.52
N ILE A 32 -9.88 -4.37 5.73
CA ILE A 32 -9.04 -5.42 5.09
C ILE A 32 -9.33 -6.83 5.63
N GLY A 33 -9.74 -6.95 6.89
CA GLY A 33 -10.11 -8.23 7.49
C GLY A 33 -11.53 -8.72 7.10
N GLY A 34 -12.29 -7.92 6.32
CA GLY A 34 -13.61 -8.31 5.82
C GLY A 34 -14.47 -7.10 5.48
N ALA A 35 -15.07 -7.12 4.29
CA ALA A 35 -15.90 -6.02 3.79
C ALA A 35 -17.28 -6.00 4.47
N TYR A 36 -17.74 -4.81 4.85
CA TYR A 36 -19.09 -4.54 5.37
C TYR A 36 -19.57 -3.18 4.90
N THR A 37 -20.86 -2.88 5.14
CA THR A 37 -21.42 -1.56 4.81
C THR A 37 -20.72 -0.47 5.64
N PRO A 38 -19.98 0.46 5.02
CA PRO A 38 -19.30 1.53 5.73
C PRO A 38 -20.30 2.38 6.54
N PRO A 39 -19.91 2.84 7.74
CA PRO A 39 -20.77 3.74 8.54
C PRO A 39 -21.04 5.08 7.84
N ALA A 40 -22.10 5.78 8.27
CA ALA A 40 -22.39 7.13 7.80
C ALA A 40 -21.18 8.06 8.03
N GLY A 41 -20.91 8.95 7.07
CA GLY A 41 -19.78 9.88 7.10
C GLY A 41 -18.46 9.30 6.57
N VAL A 42 -18.40 7.99 6.28
CA VAL A 42 -17.24 7.40 5.58
C VAL A 42 -17.31 7.73 4.10
N THR A 43 -16.23 8.26 3.58
CA THR A 43 -16.07 8.60 2.14
C THR A 43 -14.87 7.92 1.50
N VAL A 44 -13.98 7.33 2.31
CA VAL A 44 -12.81 6.55 1.88
C VAL A 44 -12.79 5.21 2.60
N VAL A 45 -12.55 4.13 1.87
CA VAL A 45 -12.44 2.78 2.45
C VAL A 45 -11.27 2.03 1.85
N SER A 46 -10.51 1.31 2.70
CA SER A 46 -9.52 0.31 2.23
C SER A 46 -10.08 -1.09 2.44
N ARG A 47 -9.99 -1.94 1.42
CA ARG A 47 -10.45 -3.33 1.41
C ARG A 47 -9.42 -4.24 0.77
N ASP A 48 -9.39 -5.48 1.20
CA ASP A 48 -8.59 -6.52 0.56
C ASP A 48 -8.91 -6.66 -0.94
N ARG A 49 -7.90 -6.97 -1.75
CA ARG A 49 -7.99 -7.16 -3.21
C ARG A 49 -9.04 -8.17 -3.64
N GLY A 50 -9.38 -9.12 -2.78
CA GLY A 50 -10.42 -10.13 -3.01
C GLY A 50 -11.83 -9.54 -2.93
N ALA A 51 -12.02 -8.47 -2.16
CA ALA A 51 -13.33 -7.86 -1.94
C ALA A 51 -13.79 -6.99 -3.12
N ALA A 52 -15.08 -6.67 -3.14
CA ALA A 52 -15.64 -5.66 -4.03
C ALA A 52 -15.46 -4.25 -3.44
N PRO A 53 -15.24 -3.21 -4.27
CA PRO A 53 -15.20 -1.82 -3.79
C PRO A 53 -16.57 -1.39 -3.24
N ALA A 54 -16.58 -0.44 -2.31
CA ALA A 54 -17.79 0.18 -1.79
C ALA A 54 -18.33 1.19 -2.80
N ALA A 55 -19.58 1.03 -3.25
CA ALA A 55 -20.18 1.89 -4.24
C ALA A 55 -20.27 3.36 -3.75
N GLY A 56 -19.91 4.31 -4.62
CA GLY A 56 -19.99 5.74 -4.34
C GLY A 56 -18.92 6.31 -3.40
N LEU A 57 -17.94 5.50 -2.98
CA LEU A 57 -16.83 5.93 -2.14
C LEU A 57 -15.51 5.92 -2.91
N TYR A 58 -14.50 6.56 -2.35
CA TYR A 58 -13.12 6.37 -2.78
C TYR A 58 -12.60 5.05 -2.20
N ASN A 59 -12.14 4.14 -3.06
CA ASN A 59 -11.75 2.80 -2.67
C ASN A 59 -10.24 2.59 -2.84
N ILE A 60 -9.59 2.14 -1.78
CA ILE A 60 -8.19 1.75 -1.74
C ILE A 60 -8.14 0.22 -1.72
N CYS A 61 -7.38 -0.37 -2.63
CA CYS A 61 -7.18 -1.81 -2.71
C CYS A 61 -5.96 -2.20 -1.89
N TYR A 62 -6.15 -2.92 -0.80
CA TYR A 62 -5.08 -3.52 -0.03
C TYR A 62 -4.52 -4.74 -0.75
N VAL A 63 -3.20 -4.80 -0.83
CA VAL A 63 -2.44 -5.88 -1.46
C VAL A 63 -1.25 -6.22 -0.57
N ASN A 64 -1.16 -7.46 -0.07
CA ASN A 64 0.07 -7.93 0.57
C ASN A 64 1.15 -8.07 -0.51
N ALA A 65 1.97 -7.04 -0.67
CA ALA A 65 2.85 -6.90 -1.83
C ALA A 65 4.28 -7.39 -1.58
N PHE A 66 4.72 -7.49 -0.33
CA PHE A 66 6.10 -7.80 0.05
C PHE A 66 6.24 -9.12 0.79
N GLN A 67 5.13 -9.72 1.19
CA GLN A 67 5.06 -11.00 1.89
C GLN A 67 3.98 -11.88 1.24
N VAL A 68 3.95 -13.13 1.65
CA VAL A 68 3.01 -14.14 1.17
C VAL A 68 2.06 -14.50 2.30
N GLN A 69 0.76 -14.44 2.04
CA GLN A 69 -0.26 -14.86 3.01
C GLN A 69 -0.01 -16.31 3.44
N PRO A 70 -0.22 -16.66 4.72
CA PRO A 70 -0.07 -18.03 5.18
C PRO A 70 -0.93 -19.00 4.36
N GLY A 71 -0.29 -20.04 3.81
CA GLY A 71 -0.95 -21.06 2.98
C GLY A 71 -1.03 -20.73 1.49
N GLU A 72 -0.52 -19.57 1.05
CA GLU A 72 -0.40 -19.20 -0.38
C GLU A 72 1.04 -19.37 -0.92
N GLU A 73 1.95 -20.02 -0.18
CA GLU A 73 3.35 -20.17 -0.57
C GLU A 73 3.51 -20.96 -1.89
N ASP A 74 2.65 -21.93 -2.11
CA ASP A 74 2.64 -22.76 -3.33
C ASP A 74 2.18 -21.99 -4.58
N ASP A 75 1.57 -20.83 -4.41
CA ASP A 75 1.19 -19.92 -5.50
C ASP A 75 2.41 -19.13 -6.04
N TRP A 76 3.56 -19.26 -5.39
CA TRP A 76 4.77 -18.56 -5.75
C TRP A 76 5.86 -19.51 -6.23
N ASP A 77 6.63 -19.09 -7.23
CA ASP A 77 7.85 -19.80 -7.59
C ASP A 77 8.76 -19.86 -6.35
N SER A 78 9.19 -21.05 -5.97
CA SER A 78 9.89 -21.28 -4.70
C SER A 78 11.20 -20.50 -4.53
N ASP A 79 11.81 -20.06 -5.63
CA ASP A 79 13.00 -19.20 -5.61
C ASP A 79 12.68 -17.71 -5.40
N LEU A 80 11.40 -17.32 -5.43
CA LEU A 80 10.93 -15.96 -5.09
C LEU A 80 10.66 -15.80 -3.59
N LEU A 81 10.64 -16.89 -2.83
CA LEU A 81 10.58 -16.81 -1.36
C LEU A 81 11.99 -16.55 -0.82
N LEU A 82 12.12 -15.58 0.08
CA LEU A 82 13.40 -15.23 0.70
C LEU A 82 13.92 -16.41 1.53
N ARG A 83 15.16 -16.80 1.29
CA ARG A 83 15.80 -17.90 2.03
C ARG A 83 17.07 -17.42 2.71
N ASP A 84 17.29 -17.97 3.91
CA ASP A 84 18.51 -17.78 4.69
C ASP A 84 19.69 -18.59 4.11
N ALA A 85 20.86 -18.53 4.76
CA ALA A 85 22.06 -19.23 4.34
C ALA A 85 21.93 -20.77 4.37
N ASN A 86 20.96 -21.29 5.12
CA ASN A 86 20.66 -22.74 5.21
C ASN A 86 19.57 -23.18 4.21
N GLY A 87 19.09 -22.27 3.37
CA GLY A 87 18.02 -22.53 2.43
C GLY A 87 16.60 -22.52 3.03
N LYS A 88 16.46 -22.19 4.31
CA LYS A 88 15.15 -22.11 4.98
C LYS A 88 14.45 -20.81 4.58
N VAL A 89 13.15 -20.88 4.27
CA VAL A 89 12.31 -19.70 4.01
C VAL A 89 12.28 -18.83 5.26
N VAL A 90 12.46 -17.52 5.05
CA VAL A 90 12.37 -16.51 6.10
C VAL A 90 10.91 -16.15 6.29
N ILE A 91 10.42 -16.34 7.50
CA ILE A 91 9.05 -16.05 7.91
C ILE A 91 9.07 -14.81 8.80
N ASP A 92 8.12 -13.91 8.59
CA ASP A 92 7.73 -12.90 9.57
C ASP A 92 7.03 -13.60 10.72
N GLU A 93 7.64 -13.58 11.91
CA GLU A 93 7.16 -14.36 13.06
C GLU A 93 5.88 -13.76 13.67
N ASP A 94 5.61 -12.45 13.45
CA ASP A 94 4.42 -11.79 13.97
C ASP A 94 3.14 -12.18 13.19
N TRP A 95 3.28 -12.40 11.87
CA TRP A 95 2.14 -12.68 10.99
C TRP A 95 2.16 -14.10 10.39
N GLY A 96 3.25 -14.85 10.56
CA GLY A 96 3.41 -16.17 9.96
C GLY A 96 3.61 -16.13 8.44
N GLU A 97 3.97 -15.00 7.87
CA GLU A 97 4.06 -14.76 6.44
C GLU A 97 5.46 -14.95 5.88
N ALA A 98 5.61 -15.63 4.76
CA ALA A 98 6.89 -15.77 4.08
C ALA A 98 7.30 -14.46 3.38
N LEU A 99 8.54 -14.01 3.58
CA LEU A 99 9.05 -12.82 2.91
C LEU A 99 9.39 -13.13 1.44
N LEU A 100 9.12 -12.17 0.56
CA LEU A 100 9.50 -12.24 -0.85
C LEU A 100 10.98 -11.86 -1.06
N ASP A 101 11.67 -12.55 -1.97
CA ASP A 101 13.10 -12.31 -2.25
C ASP A 101 13.29 -11.15 -3.23
N LEU A 102 13.56 -9.99 -2.69
CA LEU A 102 13.76 -8.74 -3.44
C LEU A 102 15.25 -8.40 -3.66
N ARG A 103 16.17 -9.31 -3.39
CA ARG A 103 17.63 -9.06 -3.45
C ARG A 103 18.13 -8.69 -4.84
N THR A 104 17.61 -9.31 -5.88
CA THR A 104 18.08 -9.10 -7.26
C THR A 104 17.03 -8.42 -8.13
N ASP A 105 17.48 -7.70 -9.16
CA ASP A 105 16.59 -7.05 -10.12
C ASP A 105 15.69 -8.07 -10.85
N ALA A 106 16.24 -9.21 -11.23
CA ALA A 106 15.49 -10.29 -11.89
C ALA A 106 14.33 -10.80 -11.01
N LYS A 107 14.57 -11.01 -9.70
CA LYS A 107 13.53 -11.45 -8.76
C LYS A 107 12.49 -10.35 -8.53
N ARG A 108 12.94 -9.11 -8.28
CA ARG A 108 12.00 -7.97 -8.14
C ARG A 108 11.05 -7.85 -9.33
N LYS A 109 11.56 -8.01 -10.57
CA LYS A 109 10.72 -7.96 -11.78
C LYS A 109 9.70 -9.10 -11.84
N ARG A 110 10.08 -10.31 -11.43
CA ARG A 110 9.16 -11.46 -11.40
C ARG A 110 8.10 -11.30 -10.32
N VAL A 111 8.48 -10.87 -9.12
CA VAL A 111 7.54 -10.53 -8.04
C VAL A 111 6.60 -9.42 -8.50
N ALA A 112 7.14 -8.33 -9.07
CA ALA A 112 6.34 -7.23 -9.59
C ALA A 112 5.36 -7.67 -10.68
N ALA A 113 5.74 -8.58 -11.57
CA ALA A 113 4.84 -9.08 -12.60
C ALA A 113 3.58 -9.73 -12.03
N LYS A 114 3.71 -10.51 -10.95
CA LYS A 114 2.56 -11.11 -10.26
C LYS A 114 1.72 -10.05 -9.54
N VAL A 115 2.34 -9.17 -8.75
CA VAL A 115 1.65 -8.13 -7.99
C VAL A 115 0.99 -7.10 -8.91
N ASN A 116 1.60 -6.76 -10.04
CA ASN A 116 0.99 -5.90 -11.06
C ASN A 116 -0.30 -6.51 -11.62
N GLY A 117 -0.38 -7.83 -11.79
CA GLY A 117 -1.63 -8.51 -12.14
C GLY A 117 -2.73 -8.32 -11.08
N TRP A 118 -2.38 -8.22 -9.80
CA TRP A 118 -3.34 -7.88 -8.75
C TRP A 118 -3.76 -6.40 -8.81
N ILE A 119 -2.82 -5.48 -9.11
CA ILE A 119 -3.10 -4.06 -9.33
C ILE A 119 -4.09 -3.90 -10.50
N ASP A 120 -3.86 -4.62 -11.61
CA ASP A 120 -4.78 -4.63 -12.76
C ASP A 120 -6.17 -5.15 -12.36
N GLY A 121 -6.24 -6.21 -11.55
CA GLY A 121 -7.49 -6.73 -10.99
C GLY A 121 -8.22 -5.71 -10.10
N CYS A 122 -7.51 -4.97 -9.25
CA CYS A 122 -8.06 -3.87 -8.45
C CYS A 122 -8.63 -2.77 -9.35
N LYS A 123 -7.86 -2.33 -10.36
CA LYS A 123 -8.31 -1.34 -11.34
C LYS A 123 -9.58 -1.79 -12.07
N ALA A 124 -9.60 -3.04 -12.53
CA ALA A 124 -10.75 -3.60 -13.25
C ALA A 124 -12.02 -3.66 -12.36
N LYS A 125 -11.86 -3.87 -11.06
CA LYS A 125 -12.96 -3.80 -10.09
C LYS A 125 -13.43 -2.37 -9.80
N GLY A 126 -12.67 -1.33 -10.15
CA GLY A 126 -13.02 0.08 -9.93
C GLY A 126 -12.40 0.71 -8.68
N TYR A 127 -11.34 0.14 -8.14
CA TYR A 127 -10.53 0.80 -7.11
C TYR A 127 -9.75 1.98 -7.69
N GLN A 128 -9.57 3.05 -6.90
CA GLN A 128 -8.86 4.27 -7.31
C GLN A 128 -7.42 4.32 -6.84
N ALA A 129 -7.08 3.54 -5.79
CA ALA A 129 -5.74 3.50 -5.22
C ALA A 129 -5.35 2.09 -4.78
N ILE A 130 -4.04 1.89 -4.62
CA ILE A 130 -3.41 0.67 -4.08
C ILE A 130 -2.72 1.00 -2.76
N GLU A 131 -2.90 0.12 -1.78
CA GLU A 131 -2.15 0.06 -0.53
C GLU A 131 -1.27 -1.19 -0.54
N PRO A 132 0.02 -1.07 -0.95
CA PRO A 132 0.95 -2.19 -1.00
C PRO A 132 1.54 -2.43 0.39
N ASP A 133 1.06 -3.43 1.10
CA ASP A 133 1.46 -3.72 2.48
C ASP A 133 2.81 -4.41 2.59
N ASN A 134 3.36 -4.34 3.81
CA ASN A 134 4.64 -4.91 4.20
C ASN A 134 5.87 -4.28 3.50
N TYR A 135 5.77 -2.99 3.13
CA TYR A 135 6.90 -2.25 2.55
C TYR A 135 8.14 -2.25 3.47
N ASP A 136 7.93 -2.37 4.77
CA ASP A 136 8.94 -2.46 5.82
C ASP A 136 9.52 -3.87 6.07
N SER A 137 9.13 -4.88 5.28
CA SER A 137 9.56 -6.28 5.47
C SER A 137 11.08 -6.46 5.51
N TYR A 138 11.86 -5.51 4.93
CA TYR A 138 13.33 -5.54 5.04
C TYR A 138 13.81 -5.45 6.50
N THR A 139 13.06 -4.82 7.41
CA THR A 139 13.41 -4.72 8.83
C THR A 139 13.31 -6.08 9.53
N ARG A 140 12.39 -6.95 9.07
CA ARG A 140 12.12 -8.30 9.59
C ARG A 140 12.85 -9.41 8.83
N SER A 141 13.64 -9.07 7.83
CA SER A 141 14.31 -10.00 6.90
C SER A 141 15.58 -10.65 7.44
N LYS A 142 15.86 -10.56 8.74
CA LYS A 142 17.16 -11.01 9.32
C LYS A 142 18.37 -10.37 8.62
N LYS A 143 18.24 -9.12 8.17
CA LYS A 143 19.24 -8.32 7.43
C LYS A 143 19.56 -8.89 6.02
N LEU A 144 18.72 -9.74 5.46
CA LEU A 144 18.90 -10.26 4.10
C LEU A 144 18.35 -9.31 3.04
N LEU A 145 17.41 -8.44 3.40
CA LEU A 145 16.91 -7.35 2.56
C LEU A 145 17.34 -6.01 3.15
N THR A 146 17.34 -5.00 2.30
CA THR A 146 17.65 -3.61 2.65
C THR A 146 16.52 -2.68 2.23
N ALA A 147 16.45 -1.49 2.83
CA ALA A 147 15.55 -0.42 2.38
C ALA A 147 15.71 -0.13 0.88
N SER A 148 16.94 -0.22 0.34
CA SER A 148 17.19 -0.05 -1.09
C SER A 148 16.54 -1.13 -1.95
N ASN A 149 16.48 -2.39 -1.48
CA ASN A 149 15.76 -3.45 -2.17
C ASN A 149 14.26 -3.17 -2.22
N ALA A 150 13.67 -2.77 -1.08
CA ALA A 150 12.25 -2.41 -0.99
C ALA A 150 11.93 -1.21 -1.88
N GLN A 151 12.74 -0.14 -1.84
CA GLN A 151 12.56 1.04 -2.71
C GLN A 151 12.71 0.70 -4.20
N ALA A 152 13.66 -0.17 -4.58
CA ALA A 152 13.79 -0.60 -5.97
C ALA A 152 12.57 -1.39 -6.45
N TYR A 153 11.96 -2.17 -5.57
CA TYR A 153 10.76 -2.93 -5.90
C TYR A 153 9.50 -2.07 -5.94
N ILE A 154 9.27 -1.20 -4.94
CA ILE A 154 8.08 -0.34 -4.93
C ILE A 154 8.00 0.57 -6.16
N ARG A 155 9.16 0.99 -6.72
CA ARG A 155 9.19 1.76 -7.98
C ARG A 155 8.66 0.99 -9.18
N LEU A 156 8.78 -0.32 -9.21
CA LEU A 156 8.17 -1.13 -10.27
C LEU A 156 6.65 -1.14 -10.14
N LEU A 157 6.15 -1.23 -8.90
CA LEU A 157 4.71 -1.21 -8.63
C LEU A 157 4.10 0.18 -8.89
N SER A 158 4.74 1.24 -8.41
CA SER A 158 4.24 2.61 -8.60
C SER A 158 4.22 3.03 -10.08
N THR A 159 5.26 2.65 -10.84
CA THR A 159 5.29 2.88 -12.28
C THR A 159 4.11 2.19 -12.98
N HIS A 160 3.81 0.95 -12.59
CA HIS A 160 2.69 0.21 -13.16
C HIS A 160 1.34 0.80 -12.75
N ALA A 161 1.15 1.10 -11.44
CA ALA A 161 -0.07 1.71 -10.93
C ALA A 161 -0.40 3.03 -11.65
N HIS A 162 0.60 3.89 -11.83
CA HIS A 162 0.44 5.15 -12.57
C HIS A 162 0.11 4.93 -14.05
N ALA A 163 0.70 3.93 -14.70
CA ALA A 163 0.34 3.58 -16.08
C ALA A 163 -1.14 3.15 -16.20
N GLN A 164 -1.71 2.56 -15.13
CA GLN A 164 -3.13 2.22 -15.03
C GLN A 164 -4.00 3.40 -14.55
N GLY A 165 -3.42 4.56 -14.23
CA GLY A 165 -4.14 5.71 -13.67
C GLY A 165 -4.68 5.45 -12.26
N VAL A 166 -3.96 4.67 -11.45
CA VAL A 166 -4.29 4.32 -10.07
C VAL A 166 -3.24 4.92 -9.14
N ALA A 167 -3.65 5.58 -8.05
CA ALA A 167 -2.76 6.10 -7.03
C ALA A 167 -2.16 4.95 -6.20
N ILE A 168 -0.97 5.17 -5.62
CA ILE A 168 -0.32 4.15 -4.80
C ILE A 168 0.22 4.75 -3.50
N ALA A 169 -0.04 4.06 -2.39
CA ALA A 169 0.35 4.50 -1.06
C ALA A 169 1.78 4.10 -0.70
N GLN A 170 2.39 4.89 0.19
CA GLN A 170 3.41 4.37 1.10
C GLN A 170 2.71 3.74 2.31
N LYS A 171 2.97 2.48 2.57
CA LYS A 171 2.53 1.83 3.82
C LYS A 171 3.67 1.86 4.82
N ASN A 172 3.42 2.48 5.99
CA ASN A 172 4.41 2.60 7.06
C ASN A 172 5.78 3.17 6.60
N THR A 173 6.89 2.82 7.28
CA THR A 173 8.26 3.24 6.91
C THR A 173 8.48 4.75 6.94
N SER A 174 8.23 5.41 8.09
CA SER A 174 8.41 6.86 8.26
C SER A 174 9.78 7.35 7.79
N GLU A 175 10.83 6.55 8.01
CA GLU A 175 12.20 6.83 7.61
C GLU A 175 12.42 6.89 6.08
N LEU A 176 11.50 6.34 5.29
CA LEU A 176 11.54 6.39 3.83
C LEU A 176 10.61 7.46 3.23
N ALA A 177 9.81 8.15 4.06
CA ALA A 177 8.83 9.13 3.59
C ALA A 177 9.47 10.24 2.72
N GLY A 178 10.66 10.69 3.07
CA GLY A 178 11.42 11.67 2.28
C GLY A 178 11.77 11.21 0.86
N SER A 179 11.72 9.91 0.59
CA SER A 179 11.99 9.34 -0.74
C SER A 179 10.75 9.15 -1.59
N ARG A 180 9.55 9.60 -1.14
CA ARG A 180 8.28 9.36 -1.81
C ARG A 180 8.26 9.70 -3.31
N VAL A 181 8.83 10.83 -3.67
CA VAL A 181 8.86 11.30 -5.07
C VAL A 181 9.70 10.37 -5.94
N ALA A 182 10.89 9.99 -5.45
CA ALA A 182 11.77 9.06 -6.16
C ALA A 182 11.17 7.65 -6.26
N ASN A 183 10.29 7.27 -5.33
CA ASN A 183 9.60 5.99 -5.30
C ASN A 183 8.24 6.03 -6.01
N GLY A 184 7.77 7.20 -6.47
CA GLY A 184 6.48 7.38 -7.14
C GLY A 184 5.29 7.10 -6.23
N LEU A 185 5.34 7.55 -4.94
CA LEU A 185 4.29 7.32 -3.97
C LEU A 185 3.46 8.59 -3.76
N ASP A 186 2.14 8.46 -3.73
CA ASP A 186 1.20 9.56 -3.87
C ASP A 186 0.63 10.02 -2.52
N PHE A 187 0.38 9.10 -1.60
CA PHE A 187 -0.15 9.34 -0.27
C PHE A 187 0.43 8.32 0.72
N ALA A 188 0.14 8.45 2.00
CA ALA A 188 0.60 7.51 3.01
C ALA A 188 -0.57 6.83 3.74
N VAL A 189 -0.37 5.56 4.09
CA VAL A 189 -1.16 4.81 5.07
C VAL A 189 -0.22 4.44 6.21
N ALA A 190 -0.42 5.08 7.36
CA ALA A 190 0.46 4.99 8.51
C ALA A 190 -0.27 4.33 9.69
N GLU A 191 0.22 3.18 10.11
CA GLU A 191 -0.25 2.51 11.31
C GLU A 191 0.53 3.00 12.52
N GLU A 192 -0.21 3.33 13.57
CA GLU A 192 0.32 3.74 14.88
C GLU A 192 1.24 4.97 14.87
N CYS A 193 1.18 5.84 13.84
CA CYS A 193 2.04 7.03 13.80
C CYS A 193 1.82 7.98 14.99
N GLY A 194 0.61 8.02 15.57
CA GLY A 194 0.35 8.76 16.81
C GLY A 194 0.91 8.05 18.03
N THR A 195 0.90 6.72 18.05
CA THR A 195 1.52 5.92 19.11
C THR A 195 3.03 6.17 19.16
N TRP A 196 3.70 6.14 18.01
CA TRP A 196 5.15 6.26 17.86
C TRP A 196 5.66 7.69 17.64
N ASP A 197 4.76 8.68 17.58
CA ASP A 197 5.08 10.11 17.34
C ASP A 197 5.72 10.39 15.97
N GLU A 198 5.31 9.64 14.93
CA GLU A 198 5.86 9.68 13.58
C GLU A 198 4.94 10.38 12.55
N CYS A 199 3.71 10.78 12.93
CA CYS A 199 2.78 11.41 11.98
C CYS A 199 3.35 12.67 11.33
N GLY A 200 4.29 13.36 12.03
CA GLY A 200 5.01 14.53 11.52
C GLY A 200 5.87 14.21 10.29
N ASP A 201 6.53 13.07 10.26
CA ASP A 201 7.41 12.66 9.15
C ASP A 201 6.59 12.39 7.89
N TYR A 202 5.44 11.72 8.04
CA TYR A 202 4.52 11.50 6.92
C TYR A 202 3.94 12.82 6.40
N THR A 203 3.51 13.71 7.28
CA THR A 203 2.93 15.00 6.84
C THR A 203 3.98 15.92 6.22
N ALA A 204 5.22 15.88 6.64
CA ALA A 204 6.31 16.60 5.99
C ALA A 204 6.52 16.16 4.54
N ALA A 205 6.33 14.86 4.25
CA ALA A 205 6.50 14.30 2.92
C ALA A 205 5.23 14.37 2.06
N PHE A 206 4.06 14.05 2.59
CA PHE A 206 2.80 13.87 1.86
C PHE A 206 1.79 14.99 2.09
N GLY A 207 2.12 16.01 2.91
CA GLY A 207 1.13 17.02 3.33
C GLY A 207 0.01 16.36 4.12
N ASN A 208 -1.24 16.73 3.80
CA ASN A 208 -2.40 16.15 4.47
C ASN A 208 -2.93 14.86 3.81
N ASN A 209 -2.25 14.35 2.76
CA ASN A 209 -2.61 13.08 2.12
C ASN A 209 -2.05 11.88 2.92
N VAL A 210 -2.44 11.81 4.18
CA VAL A 210 -2.05 10.75 5.12
C VAL A 210 -3.31 10.17 5.76
N ILE A 211 -3.41 8.86 5.73
CA ILE A 211 -4.42 8.06 6.41
C ILE A 211 -3.74 7.39 7.61
N VAL A 212 -4.33 7.51 8.78
CA VAL A 212 -3.79 7.00 10.05
C VAL A 212 -4.69 5.90 10.59
N ILE A 213 -4.09 4.77 10.92
CA ILE A 213 -4.75 3.69 11.63
C ILE A 213 -4.07 3.54 13.00
N GLU A 214 -4.83 3.61 14.08
CA GLU A 214 -4.35 3.36 15.43
C GLU A 214 -4.99 2.09 15.98
N TYR A 215 -4.26 1.34 16.79
CA TYR A 215 -4.78 0.11 17.38
C TYR A 215 -5.10 0.26 18.88
N THR A 216 -4.72 1.38 19.48
CA THR A 216 -4.97 1.69 20.90
C THR A 216 -5.75 2.99 21.07
N ALA A 217 -6.49 3.10 22.16
CA ALA A 217 -7.19 4.35 22.52
C ALA A 217 -6.22 5.49 22.83
N SER A 218 -5.02 5.19 23.35
CA SER A 218 -3.97 6.17 23.62
C SER A 218 -3.36 6.69 22.32
N GLY A 219 -3.09 5.81 21.35
CA GLY A 219 -2.62 6.20 20.01
C GLY A 219 -3.64 7.09 19.30
N LEU A 220 -4.91 6.66 19.25
CA LEU A 220 -5.99 7.50 18.71
C LEU A 220 -6.02 8.88 19.35
N LYS A 221 -5.97 8.96 20.69
CA LYS A 221 -5.98 10.24 21.40
C LYS A 221 -4.80 11.13 20.99
N LYS A 222 -3.60 10.59 20.86
CA LYS A 222 -2.42 11.34 20.41
C LYS A 222 -2.58 11.82 18.96
N ALA A 223 -2.95 10.91 18.05
CA ALA A 223 -3.17 11.24 16.65
C ALA A 223 -4.25 12.33 16.49
N CYS A 224 -5.40 12.19 17.18
CA CYS A 224 -6.47 13.20 17.16
C CYS A 224 -6.03 14.57 17.71
N SER A 225 -5.26 14.58 18.80
CA SER A 225 -4.78 15.82 19.42
C SER A 225 -3.87 16.62 18.48
N GLY A 226 -2.96 15.92 17.78
CA GLY A 226 -2.00 16.57 16.87
C GLY A 226 -2.53 16.84 15.47
N TRP A 227 -3.40 15.94 14.96
CA TRP A 227 -3.70 15.84 13.54
C TRP A 227 -5.18 15.68 13.19
N GLY A 228 -6.07 15.60 14.18
CA GLY A 228 -7.49 15.29 14.01
C GLY A 228 -8.27 16.22 13.10
N THR A 229 -7.78 17.46 12.87
CA THR A 229 -8.39 18.43 11.95
C THR A 229 -7.78 18.42 10.53
N LYS A 230 -6.81 17.53 10.27
CA LYS A 230 -6.04 17.55 9.01
C LYS A 230 -5.98 16.19 8.32
N LEU A 231 -5.92 15.11 9.09
CA LEU A 231 -5.69 13.76 8.58
C LEU A 231 -6.96 12.90 8.70
N SER A 232 -7.03 11.85 7.91
CA SER A 232 -8.05 10.81 8.01
C SER A 232 -7.60 9.79 9.07
N ILE A 233 -8.25 9.74 10.24
CA ILE A 233 -7.80 8.96 11.39
C ILE A 233 -8.87 7.99 11.84
N VAL A 234 -8.51 6.72 12.03
CA VAL A 234 -9.38 5.69 12.58
C VAL A 234 -8.63 4.81 13.58
N GLN A 235 -9.29 4.45 14.68
CA GLN A 235 -8.86 3.34 15.53
C GLN A 235 -9.56 2.06 15.09
N ARG A 236 -8.81 0.98 14.94
CA ARG A 236 -9.31 -0.37 14.71
C ARG A 236 -8.77 -1.33 15.77
N ASP A 237 -9.32 -2.51 15.83
CA ASP A 237 -8.67 -3.68 16.43
C ASP A 237 -7.55 -4.19 15.51
N VAL A 238 -6.54 -4.89 16.05
CA VAL A 238 -5.36 -5.35 15.30
C VAL A 238 -5.74 -6.33 14.17
N ASP A 239 -6.75 -7.17 14.38
CA ASP A 239 -7.22 -8.12 13.37
C ASP A 239 -8.10 -7.45 12.29
N VAL A 240 -8.36 -6.15 12.42
CA VAL A 240 -9.24 -5.37 11.53
C VAL A 240 -10.58 -6.10 11.30
N SER A 241 -11.15 -6.63 12.37
CA SER A 241 -12.35 -7.47 12.37
C SER A 241 -13.53 -6.79 11.67
N PRO A 242 -14.34 -7.51 10.86
CA PRO A 242 -15.50 -6.92 10.23
C PRO A 242 -16.59 -6.56 11.27
N LYS A 243 -17.41 -5.56 10.96
CA LYS A 243 -18.50 -5.11 11.84
C LYS A 243 -19.43 -6.29 12.19
N GLY A 244 -19.63 -6.46 13.48
CA GLY A 244 -20.45 -7.55 14.04
C GLY A 244 -19.65 -8.77 14.49
N ALA A 245 -18.38 -8.86 14.14
CA ALA A 245 -17.49 -9.88 14.69
C ALA A 245 -17.04 -9.54 16.11
N SER A 246 -16.65 -10.56 16.88
CA SER A 246 -16.03 -10.38 18.18
C SER A 246 -14.71 -9.60 18.02
N GLY A 247 -14.45 -8.68 18.93
CA GLY A 247 -13.23 -7.86 18.87
C GLY A 247 -13.33 -6.60 18.02
N TYR A 248 -14.39 -6.44 17.19
CA TYR A 248 -14.54 -5.25 16.35
C TYR A 248 -14.43 -3.94 17.12
N VAL A 249 -13.48 -3.13 16.73
CA VAL A 249 -13.30 -1.76 17.20
C VAL A 249 -13.28 -0.82 16.01
N ARG A 250 -14.04 0.28 16.07
CA ARG A 250 -13.92 1.43 15.18
C ARG A 250 -14.24 2.71 15.93
N LYS A 251 -13.27 3.60 16.03
CA LYS A 251 -13.44 4.95 16.60
C LYS A 251 -12.71 5.95 15.71
N THR A 252 -13.14 7.19 15.74
CA THR A 252 -12.54 8.31 14.99
C THR A 252 -12.37 9.51 15.92
N CYS A 253 -11.68 10.52 15.48
CA CYS A 253 -11.69 11.81 16.13
C CYS A 253 -13.08 12.43 15.99
#